data_6dd10b4b1c0394d865e9b3e3b545cd1c
#
_entry.id   6dd10b4b1c0394d865e9b3e3b545cd1c
#
_cell.length_a   1.000
_cell.length_b   1.000
_cell.length_c   1.000
_cell.angle_alpha   90.00
_cell.angle_beta   90.00
_cell.angle_gamma   90.00
#
_symmetry.space_group_name_H-M   'P 1'
#
loop_
_entity.id
_entity.type
_entity.pdbx_description
1 polymer ?
#
loop_
_entity_poly.entity_id
_entity_poly.type
_entity_poly.pdbx_seq_one_letter_code
_entity_poly.pdbx_strand_id
1 'polypeptide(L)'
;MKKKRFCDSLIIKQIRYRGATMEKLMNVEEIMEIIPNRFPIYYLDAVVEFEDQKNITAVKNLTMNEDFFQGYFPNDPMMPGTLIVEALAQAGSLLILKSEAFQGKTAYIGGINKAVFHEKVKPGDTLYLNFDIEKMKGPVGTAKAWATVGETVVTDCEFTFIVGDKEQK
;
A
#
# COMPACT_ATOMS: atom_id res chain seq x y z
N MET A 1 -3.30 -5.08 -33.80
CA MET A 1 -3.17 -4.00 -32.82
C MET A 1 -2.70 -4.59 -31.49
N LYS A 2 -1.42 -4.39 -31.13
CA LYS A 2 -0.84 -4.93 -29.89
C LYS A 2 -1.33 -4.07 -28.71
N LYS A 3 -2.07 -4.66 -27.76
CA LYS A 3 -2.38 -4.03 -26.47
C LYS A 3 -1.05 -3.75 -25.77
N LYS A 4 -0.64 -2.49 -25.66
CA LYS A 4 0.43 -2.07 -24.75
C LYS A 4 0.03 -2.51 -23.34
N ARG A 5 0.78 -3.44 -22.77
CA ARG A 5 0.61 -3.85 -21.38
C ARG A 5 0.97 -2.69 -20.49
N PHE A 6 0.19 -2.48 -19.44
CA PHE A 6 0.36 -1.46 -18.40
C PHE A 6 1.79 -1.47 -17.79
N CYS A 7 2.44 -2.63 -17.85
CA CYS A 7 3.80 -2.85 -17.36
C CYS A 7 4.91 -2.08 -18.13
N ASP A 8 4.64 -1.61 -19.38
CA ASP A 8 5.67 -0.97 -20.22
C ASP A 8 5.91 0.51 -19.90
N SER A 9 5.10 1.12 -19.01
CA SER A 9 5.24 2.52 -18.62
C SER A 9 5.67 2.72 -17.15
N LEU A 10 5.75 1.65 -16.37
CA LEU A 10 6.37 1.68 -15.05
C LEU A 10 7.88 1.64 -15.25
N ILE A 11 8.53 2.81 -15.19
CA ILE A 11 9.95 2.87 -14.84
C ILE A 11 10.01 2.36 -13.41
N ILE A 12 10.22 1.04 -13.27
CA ILE A 12 10.51 0.42 -11.99
C ILE A 12 11.81 1.09 -11.54
N LYS A 13 11.70 2.04 -10.60
CA LYS A 13 12.88 2.48 -9.83
C LYS A 13 13.44 1.19 -9.24
N GLN A 14 14.57 0.73 -9.77
CA GLN A 14 15.26 -0.45 -9.25
C GLN A 14 15.62 -0.17 -7.80
N ILE A 15 14.78 -0.66 -6.89
CA ILE A 15 15.14 -0.74 -5.47
C ILE A 15 16.29 -1.73 -5.44
N ARG A 16 17.54 -1.22 -5.37
CA ARG A 16 18.74 -2.05 -5.33
C ARG A 16 18.79 -2.76 -3.98
N TYR A 17 18.28 -3.99 -3.94
CA TYR A 17 18.55 -4.96 -2.89
C TYR A 17 20.05 -5.34 -2.94
N ARG A 18 20.93 -4.50 -2.42
CA ARG A 18 22.28 -4.87 -2.05
C ARG A 18 22.37 -4.82 -0.55
N GLY A 19 22.05 -5.94 0.15
CA GLY A 19 22.56 -6.22 1.52
C GLY A 19 22.56 -5.13 2.60
N ALA A 20 22.03 -3.94 2.31
CA ALA A 20 21.91 -2.84 3.24
C ALA A 20 20.49 -2.87 3.81
N THR A 21 20.36 -2.93 5.11
CA THR A 21 19.12 -2.61 5.84
C THR A 21 18.61 -1.28 5.32
N MET A 22 17.44 -1.27 4.67
CA MET A 22 16.81 -0.01 4.27
C MET A 22 16.53 0.79 5.54
N GLU A 23 16.97 2.04 5.57
CA GLU A 23 16.70 2.94 6.68
C GLU A 23 15.18 3.17 6.75
N LYS A 24 14.61 2.94 7.93
CA LYS A 24 13.18 3.17 8.17
C LYS A 24 12.97 4.66 8.39
N LEU A 25 12.18 5.28 7.55
CA LEU A 25 11.77 6.68 7.70
C LEU A 25 10.67 6.85 8.75
N MET A 26 9.80 5.84 8.90
CA MET A 26 8.77 5.78 9.97
C MET A 26 8.62 4.34 10.46
N ASN A 27 8.46 4.19 11.76
CA ASN A 27 8.15 2.94 12.43
C ASN A 27 6.62 2.78 12.65
N VAL A 28 6.20 1.67 13.26
CA VAL A 28 4.78 1.34 13.50
C VAL A 28 4.08 2.39 14.37
N GLU A 29 4.73 2.85 15.45
CA GLU A 29 4.17 3.82 16.39
C GLU A 29 3.88 5.14 15.67
N GLU A 30 4.84 5.65 14.89
CA GLU A 30 4.72 6.89 14.13
C GLU A 30 3.64 6.79 13.04
N ILE A 31 3.50 5.64 12.38
CA ILE A 31 2.44 5.38 11.40
C ILE A 31 1.07 5.40 12.08
N MET A 32 0.95 4.76 13.24
CA MET A 32 -0.31 4.68 14.00
C MET A 32 -0.76 6.05 14.54
N GLU A 33 0.10 7.04 14.69
CA GLU A 33 -0.29 8.40 15.03
C GLU A 33 -1.02 9.11 13.89
N ILE A 34 -0.79 8.69 12.64
CA ILE A 34 -1.31 9.34 11.45
C ILE A 34 -2.58 8.66 10.94
N ILE A 35 -2.54 7.32 10.75
CA ILE A 35 -3.70 6.57 10.22
C ILE A 35 -4.56 5.99 11.33
N PRO A 36 -5.90 5.92 11.16
CA PRO A 36 -6.82 5.43 12.20
C PRO A 36 -6.86 3.90 12.31
N ASN A 37 -6.34 3.17 11.33
CA ASN A 37 -6.38 1.71 11.27
C ASN A 37 -5.70 1.07 12.48
N ARG A 38 -6.29 -0.03 13.02
CA ARG A 38 -5.80 -0.79 14.15
C ARG A 38 -6.02 -2.28 13.92
N PHE A 39 -5.37 -3.12 14.73
CA PHE A 39 -5.64 -4.56 14.75
C PHE A 39 -7.16 -4.84 14.80
N PRO A 40 -7.67 -5.82 14.02
CA PRO A 40 -6.94 -6.75 13.15
C PRO A 40 -6.70 -6.25 11.70
N ILE A 41 -7.14 -5.04 11.36
CA ILE A 41 -7.00 -4.44 10.03
C ILE A 41 -5.91 -3.37 10.05
N TYR A 42 -4.65 -3.77 10.23
CA TYR A 42 -3.49 -2.91 10.20
C TYR A 42 -2.34 -3.62 9.47
N TYR A 43 -1.86 -3.05 8.36
CA TYR A 43 -0.96 -3.74 7.44
C TYR A 43 0.29 -2.95 7.06
N LEU A 44 0.78 -2.05 7.92
CA LEU A 44 2.00 -1.29 7.68
C LEU A 44 3.02 -1.48 8.80
N ASP A 45 4.20 -2.00 8.50
CA ASP A 45 5.26 -2.25 9.50
C ASP A 45 6.34 -1.15 9.50
N ALA A 46 6.52 -0.44 8.38
CA ALA A 46 7.46 0.66 8.24
C ALA A 46 7.18 1.48 6.98
N VAL A 47 7.77 2.67 6.89
CA VAL A 47 7.92 3.44 5.65
C VAL A 47 9.41 3.52 5.33
N VAL A 48 9.77 3.33 4.07
CA VAL A 48 11.15 3.33 3.58
C VAL A 48 11.42 4.39 2.52
N GLU A 49 10.36 4.87 1.83
CA GLU A 49 10.44 6.02 0.92
C GLU A 49 9.21 6.90 1.13
N PHE A 50 9.41 8.21 1.11
CA PHE A 50 8.33 9.19 1.27
C PHE A 50 8.68 10.49 0.55
N GLU A 51 7.82 10.92 -0.36
CA GLU A 51 7.86 12.24 -0.98
C GLU A 51 6.47 12.88 -0.82
N ASP A 52 6.40 13.96 -0.02
CA ASP A 52 5.13 14.57 0.37
C ASP A 52 4.24 14.87 -0.85
N GLN A 53 2.95 14.51 -0.74
CA GLN A 53 1.92 14.66 -1.76
C GLN A 53 2.24 14.01 -3.12
N LYS A 54 3.22 13.13 -3.19
CA LYS A 54 3.64 12.49 -4.44
C LYS A 54 3.67 10.99 -4.36
N ASN A 55 4.55 10.41 -3.54
CA ASN A 55 4.68 8.95 -3.44
C ASN A 55 5.12 8.47 -2.06
N ILE A 56 4.84 7.21 -1.81
CA ILE A 56 5.29 6.49 -0.63
C ILE A 56 5.64 5.05 -1.00
N THR A 57 6.65 4.49 -0.32
CA THR A 57 6.90 3.06 -0.26
C THR A 57 6.83 2.61 1.20
N ALA A 58 5.81 1.84 1.55
CA ALA A 58 5.65 1.22 2.85
C ALA A 58 6.00 -0.27 2.80
N VAL A 59 6.20 -0.88 3.97
CA VAL A 59 6.59 -2.29 4.12
C VAL A 59 5.55 -3.02 4.95
N LYS A 60 5.19 -4.24 4.52
CA LYS A 60 4.47 -5.23 5.32
C LYS A 60 5.24 -6.55 5.30
N ASN A 61 5.67 -7.02 6.46
CA ASN A 61 6.26 -8.34 6.63
C ASN A 61 5.16 -9.36 6.90
N LEU A 62 5.18 -10.48 6.22
CA LEU A 62 4.20 -11.54 6.39
C LEU A 62 4.78 -12.68 7.20
N THR A 63 4.29 -12.85 8.41
CA THR A 63 4.63 -13.99 9.25
C THR A 63 3.52 -15.03 9.21
N MET A 64 3.84 -16.28 9.55
CA MET A 64 2.81 -17.35 9.65
C MET A 64 1.75 -17.06 10.74
N ASN A 65 1.98 -16.06 11.60
CA ASN A 65 1.06 -15.65 12.66
C ASN A 65 -0.05 -14.68 12.20
N GLU A 66 -0.08 -14.31 10.92
CA GLU A 66 -1.20 -13.50 10.39
C GLU A 66 -2.48 -14.33 10.38
N ASP A 67 -3.56 -13.79 10.95
CA ASP A 67 -4.83 -14.49 11.14
C ASP A 67 -5.43 -15.05 9.85
N PHE A 68 -5.28 -14.33 8.72
CA PHE A 68 -5.84 -14.75 7.44
C PHE A 68 -5.20 -16.04 6.90
N PHE A 69 -3.98 -16.41 7.31
CA PHE A 69 -3.36 -17.68 6.89
C PHE A 69 -4.03 -18.90 7.52
N GLN A 70 -4.79 -18.74 8.61
CA GLN A 70 -5.52 -19.84 9.25
C GLN A 70 -6.71 -20.30 8.39
N GLY A 71 -7.33 -19.39 7.67
CA GLY A 71 -8.55 -19.67 6.90
C GLY A 71 -8.40 -19.55 5.39
N TYR A 72 -7.41 -18.82 4.90
CA TYR A 72 -7.26 -18.60 3.46
C TYR A 72 -6.28 -19.63 2.86
N PHE A 73 -6.86 -20.75 2.48
CA PHE A 73 -6.26 -21.97 1.93
C PHE A 73 -5.18 -22.60 2.83
N PRO A 74 -5.57 -23.26 3.94
CA PRO A 74 -4.64 -23.80 4.94
C PRO A 74 -3.53 -24.72 4.39
N ASN A 75 -3.79 -25.43 3.26
CA ASN A 75 -2.81 -26.30 2.61
C ASN A 75 -1.88 -25.57 1.60
N ASP A 76 -2.19 -24.33 1.24
CA ASP A 76 -1.37 -23.44 0.40
C ASP A 76 -1.59 -21.99 0.86
N PRO A 77 -1.09 -21.64 2.06
CA PRO A 77 -1.39 -20.36 2.69
C PRO A 77 -0.86 -19.21 1.84
N MET A 78 -1.72 -18.21 1.61
CA MET A 78 -1.39 -17.01 0.87
C MET A 78 -2.15 -15.80 1.42
N MET A 79 -1.60 -14.61 1.29
CA MET A 79 -2.33 -13.38 1.62
C MET A 79 -3.45 -13.17 0.62
N PRO A 80 -4.70 -12.94 1.08
CA PRO A 80 -5.77 -12.55 0.17
C PRO A 80 -5.39 -11.32 -0.66
N GLY A 81 -5.57 -11.39 -1.97
CA GLY A 81 -5.27 -10.25 -2.86
C GLY A 81 -6.03 -8.97 -2.46
N THR A 82 -7.25 -9.11 -1.96
CA THR A 82 -8.05 -7.99 -1.43
C THR A 82 -7.41 -7.32 -0.22
N LEU A 83 -6.70 -8.07 0.64
CA LEU A 83 -5.95 -7.49 1.77
C LEU A 83 -4.64 -6.84 1.32
N ILE A 84 -4.04 -7.27 0.20
CA ILE A 84 -2.92 -6.55 -0.42
C ILE A 84 -3.40 -5.18 -0.91
N VAL A 85 -4.59 -5.11 -1.53
CA VAL A 85 -5.20 -3.85 -1.96
C VAL A 85 -5.51 -2.95 -0.76
N GLU A 86 -6.01 -3.50 0.36
CA GLU A 86 -6.20 -2.77 1.61
C GLU A 86 -4.87 -2.21 2.14
N ALA A 87 -3.80 -3.02 2.15
CA ALA A 87 -2.47 -2.56 2.58
C ALA A 87 -1.95 -1.40 1.71
N LEU A 88 -2.16 -1.47 0.39
CA LEU A 88 -1.84 -0.37 -0.54
C LEU A 88 -2.67 0.89 -0.24
N ALA A 89 -3.95 0.74 0.09
CA ALA A 89 -4.80 1.85 0.48
C ALA A 89 -4.35 2.50 1.80
N GLN A 90 -3.88 1.72 2.77
CA GLN A 90 -3.31 2.25 4.02
C GLN A 90 -2.02 3.04 3.77
N ALA A 91 -1.15 2.56 2.87
CA ALA A 91 0.04 3.32 2.46
C ALA A 91 -0.35 4.65 1.81
N GLY A 92 -1.36 4.64 0.92
CA GLY A 92 -1.90 5.86 0.34
C GLY A 92 -2.54 6.81 1.36
N SER A 93 -3.29 6.26 2.33
CA SER A 93 -3.87 7.04 3.43
C SER A 93 -2.79 7.74 4.25
N LEU A 94 -1.70 7.03 4.55
CA LEU A 94 -0.56 7.61 5.27
C LEU A 94 0.07 8.78 4.50
N LEU A 95 0.32 8.60 3.19
CA LEU A 95 0.86 9.65 2.32
C LEU A 95 -0.03 10.91 2.33
N ILE A 96 -1.35 10.72 2.22
CA ILE A 96 -2.32 11.80 2.14
C ILE A 96 -2.48 12.51 3.49
N LEU A 97 -2.68 11.75 4.58
CA LEU A 97 -3.01 12.29 5.90
C LEU A 97 -1.80 12.91 6.62
N LYS A 98 -0.57 12.59 6.21
CA LYS A 98 0.65 13.22 6.72
C LYS A 98 0.80 14.66 6.24
N SER A 99 0.18 15.03 5.12
CA SER A 99 0.23 16.40 4.61
C SER A 99 -0.54 17.36 5.53
N GLU A 100 -0.03 18.58 5.72
CA GLU A 100 -0.66 19.60 6.57
C GLU A 100 -2.11 19.90 6.17
N ALA A 101 -2.42 19.85 4.86
CA ALA A 101 -3.76 20.14 4.33
C ALA A 101 -4.83 19.13 4.79
N PHE A 102 -4.43 17.91 5.16
CA PHE A 102 -5.35 16.82 5.51
C PHE A 102 -5.11 16.23 6.89
N GLN A 103 -4.25 16.83 7.68
CA GLN A 103 -3.99 16.41 9.05
C GLN A 103 -5.29 16.36 9.87
N GLY A 104 -5.49 15.26 10.58
CA GLY A 104 -6.69 15.07 11.41
C GLY A 104 -7.94 14.64 10.63
N LYS A 105 -7.88 14.45 9.32
CA LYS A 105 -8.95 13.94 8.46
C LYS A 105 -8.90 12.41 8.31
N THR A 106 -9.78 11.88 7.47
CA THR A 106 -9.80 10.45 7.09
C THR A 106 -9.80 10.35 5.57
N ALA A 107 -8.96 9.47 5.03
CA ALA A 107 -8.97 9.13 3.61
C ALA A 107 -9.82 7.87 3.39
N TYR A 108 -10.77 7.96 2.47
CA TYR A 108 -11.68 6.89 2.09
C TYR A 108 -11.38 6.41 0.68
N ILE A 109 -11.54 5.12 0.43
CA ILE A 109 -11.53 4.57 -0.93
C ILE A 109 -12.86 4.97 -1.59
N GLY A 110 -12.80 5.81 -2.62
CA GLY A 110 -13.96 6.16 -3.46
C GLY A 110 -14.18 5.16 -4.61
N GLY A 111 -13.11 4.47 -5.03
CA GLY A 111 -13.17 3.44 -6.05
C GLY A 111 -11.84 2.76 -6.26
N ILE A 112 -11.90 1.51 -6.72
CA ILE A 112 -10.74 0.71 -7.10
C ILE A 112 -10.98 0.25 -8.54
N ASN A 113 -10.04 0.55 -9.42
CA ASN A 113 -10.10 0.17 -10.82
C ASN A 113 -8.91 -0.68 -11.19
N LYS A 114 -9.11 -1.56 -12.17
CA LYS A 114 -8.04 -2.37 -12.77
C LYS A 114 -7.17 -3.13 -11.76
N ALA A 115 -7.77 -3.61 -10.66
CA ALA A 115 -7.03 -4.45 -9.73
C ALA A 115 -6.65 -5.77 -10.39
N VAL A 116 -5.34 -6.07 -10.44
CA VAL A 116 -4.79 -7.28 -11.02
C VAL A 116 -3.89 -7.96 -9.99
N PHE A 117 -4.08 -9.26 -9.81
CA PHE A 117 -3.30 -10.11 -8.93
C PHE A 117 -2.45 -11.03 -9.80
N HIS A 118 -1.13 -10.83 -9.78
CA HIS A 118 -0.21 -11.53 -10.68
C HIS A 118 0.36 -12.78 -10.05
N GLU A 119 0.77 -12.68 -8.78
CA GLU A 119 1.47 -13.74 -8.07
C GLU A 119 0.93 -13.93 -6.65
N LYS A 120 1.09 -15.14 -6.11
CA LYS A 120 0.75 -15.45 -4.72
C LYS A 120 1.79 -14.87 -3.78
N VAL A 121 1.32 -14.30 -2.69
CA VAL A 121 2.15 -13.80 -1.58
C VAL A 121 2.01 -14.74 -0.39
N LYS A 122 3.12 -15.25 0.12
CA LYS A 122 3.17 -16.35 1.09
C LYS A 122 3.75 -15.93 2.43
N PRO A 123 3.54 -16.72 3.50
CA PRO A 123 4.27 -16.52 4.75
C PRO A 123 5.79 -16.50 4.52
N GLY A 124 6.46 -15.51 5.10
CA GLY A 124 7.90 -15.25 4.93
C GLY A 124 8.23 -14.19 3.88
N ASP A 125 7.27 -13.79 3.05
CA ASP A 125 7.48 -12.70 2.09
C ASP A 125 7.46 -11.34 2.80
N THR A 126 8.16 -10.38 2.21
CA THR A 126 8.07 -8.96 2.54
C THR A 126 7.46 -8.22 1.36
N LEU A 127 6.32 -7.58 1.58
CA LEU A 127 5.67 -6.71 0.60
C LEU A 127 6.22 -5.30 0.69
N TYR A 128 6.59 -4.74 -0.46
CA TYR A 128 6.80 -3.31 -0.64
C TYR A 128 5.56 -2.71 -1.29
N LEU A 129 4.92 -1.80 -0.59
CA LEU A 129 3.64 -1.20 -0.91
C LEU A 129 3.87 0.19 -1.48
N ASN A 130 3.76 0.34 -2.79
CA ASN A 130 4.01 1.58 -3.50
C ASN A 130 2.70 2.28 -3.83
N PHE A 131 2.63 3.59 -3.62
CA PHE A 131 1.46 4.39 -3.92
C PHE A 131 1.90 5.75 -4.48
N ASP A 132 1.52 6.04 -5.74
CA ASP A 132 1.85 7.27 -6.45
C ASP A 132 0.57 8.07 -6.71
N ILE A 133 0.48 9.29 -6.20
CA ILE A 133 -0.62 10.21 -6.51
C ILE A 133 -0.45 10.70 -7.95
N GLU A 134 -1.45 10.47 -8.81
CA GLU A 134 -1.45 10.94 -10.19
C GLU A 134 -2.10 12.31 -10.34
N LYS A 135 -3.23 12.50 -9.66
CA LYS A 135 -4.01 13.75 -9.71
C LYS A 135 -4.66 14.00 -8.36
N MET A 136 -4.74 15.27 -7.99
CA MET A 136 -5.47 15.72 -6.83
C MET A 136 -6.23 17.00 -7.15
N LYS A 137 -7.52 17.04 -6.78
CA LYS A 137 -8.39 18.21 -6.92
C LYS A 137 -9.21 18.38 -5.66
N GLY A 138 -8.77 19.28 -4.78
CA GLY A 138 -9.36 19.45 -3.46
C GLY A 138 -9.25 18.14 -2.66
N PRO A 139 -10.35 17.62 -2.10
CA PRO A 139 -10.33 16.41 -1.28
C PRO A 139 -10.37 15.10 -2.10
N VAL A 140 -10.49 15.16 -3.42
CA VAL A 140 -10.60 13.97 -4.29
C VAL A 140 -9.34 13.81 -5.13
N GLY A 141 -8.85 12.57 -5.24
CA GLY A 141 -7.70 12.27 -6.07
C GLY A 141 -7.72 10.89 -6.69
N THR A 142 -6.78 10.68 -7.60
CA THR A 142 -6.50 9.37 -8.20
C THR A 142 -5.03 9.00 -8.00
N ALA A 143 -4.78 7.72 -7.88
CA ALA A 143 -3.45 7.19 -7.66
C ALA A 143 -3.26 5.85 -8.35
N LYS A 144 -2.00 5.53 -8.66
CA LYS A 144 -1.55 4.19 -9.00
C LYS A 144 -0.89 3.56 -7.79
N ALA A 145 -1.17 2.27 -7.57
CA ALA A 145 -0.56 1.53 -6.50
C ALA A 145 -0.15 0.14 -6.95
N TRP A 146 0.98 -0.34 -6.44
CA TRP A 146 1.45 -1.69 -6.73
C TRP A 146 2.23 -2.25 -5.54
N ALA A 147 2.13 -3.55 -5.37
CA ALA A 147 2.88 -4.29 -4.37
C ALA A 147 3.93 -5.17 -5.04
N THR A 148 5.12 -5.24 -4.43
CA THR A 148 6.19 -6.14 -4.90
C THR A 148 6.69 -7.05 -3.79
N VAL A 149 7.15 -8.25 -4.19
CA VAL A 149 8.00 -9.13 -3.39
C VAL A 149 9.34 -9.23 -4.12
N GLY A 150 10.40 -8.72 -3.51
CA GLY A 150 11.65 -8.51 -4.24
C GLY A 150 11.44 -7.60 -5.46
N GLU A 151 11.82 -8.07 -6.64
CA GLU A 151 11.67 -7.33 -7.91
C GLU A 151 10.35 -7.66 -8.64
N THR A 152 9.53 -8.58 -8.12
CA THR A 152 8.33 -9.07 -8.79
C THR A 152 7.11 -8.27 -8.35
N VAL A 153 6.39 -7.67 -9.29
CA VAL A 153 5.07 -7.06 -9.03
C VAL A 153 4.06 -8.18 -8.80
N VAL A 154 3.46 -8.22 -7.62
CA VAL A 154 2.47 -9.24 -7.22
C VAL A 154 1.04 -8.76 -7.37
N THR A 155 0.82 -7.45 -7.25
CA THR A 155 -0.51 -6.82 -7.40
C THR A 155 -0.34 -5.39 -7.89
N ASP A 156 -1.22 -4.92 -8.76
CA ASP A 156 -1.35 -3.52 -9.12
C ASP A 156 -2.83 -3.09 -9.22
N CYS A 157 -3.10 -1.81 -8.98
CA CYS A 157 -4.44 -1.23 -9.10
C CYS A 157 -4.39 0.30 -9.24
N GLU A 158 -5.53 0.87 -9.63
CA GLU A 158 -5.77 2.32 -9.64
C GLU A 158 -6.80 2.66 -8.56
N PHE A 159 -6.50 3.67 -7.74
CA PHE A 159 -7.42 4.18 -6.72
C PHE A 159 -8.05 5.51 -7.13
N THR A 160 -9.32 5.66 -6.77
CA THR A 160 -9.93 6.97 -6.52
C THR A 160 -10.13 7.10 -5.01
N PHE A 161 -9.61 8.17 -4.41
CA PHE A 161 -9.73 8.42 -2.97
C PHE A 161 -10.44 9.74 -2.69
N ILE A 162 -11.05 9.84 -1.51
CA ILE A 162 -11.77 11.02 -1.03
C ILE A 162 -11.31 11.28 0.40
N VAL A 163 -10.90 12.52 0.68
CA VAL A 163 -10.55 12.95 2.05
C VAL A 163 -11.74 13.67 2.67
N GLY A 164 -12.19 13.17 3.80
CA GLY A 164 -13.31 13.73 4.56
C GLY A 164 -12.94 14.02 6.01
N ASP A 165 -13.80 14.75 6.70
CA ASP A 165 -13.67 14.97 8.14
C ASP A 165 -13.87 13.65 8.89
N LYS A 166 -13.18 13.49 10.03
CA LYS A 166 -13.45 12.37 10.92
C LYS A 166 -14.89 12.45 11.41
N GLU A 167 -15.64 11.35 11.25
CA GLU A 167 -16.93 11.25 11.94
C GLU A 167 -16.71 11.41 13.45
N GLN A 168 -17.32 12.44 14.02
CA GLN A 168 -17.36 12.58 15.49
C GLN A 168 -18.32 11.51 16.01
N LYS A 169 -17.78 10.58 16.81
CA LYS A 169 -18.59 9.64 17.59
C LYS A 169 -19.15 10.34 18.81
#